data_b3c2368c19b76b9dca1f1c2c11a70005
#
_entry.id   b3c2368c19b76b9dca1f1c2c11a70005
#
_cell.length_a   1.000
_cell.length_b   1.000
_cell.length_c   1.000
_cell.angle_alpha   90.00
_cell.angle_beta   90.00
_cell.angle_gamma   90.00
#
_symmetry.space_group_name_H-M   'P 1'
#
loop_
_entity.id
_entity.type
_entity.pdbx_description
1 polymer ?
#
loop_
_entity_poly.entity_id
_entity_poly.type
_entity_poly.pdbx_seq_one_letter_code
_entity_poly.pdbx_strand_id
1 'polypeptide(L)'
;KVDKITSPYSANVSSEYNSLLNYIEGGSFPPSSEEAEYALSTLTENLKIENCHMNEGVIASITDPDYGSESKPYRNHSIPGTIPAVHYDIGNWGVSYTDDNWYNNGDGGYNDGWSYRNDGVDVEKNTNSNGYPYNVGWTETGEWLGYTVENVTPGTYNINVSIASNGTA
;
A
#
# COMPACT_ATOMS: atom_id res chain seq x y z
N LYS A 1 -2.57 19.08 12.46
CA LYS A 1 -1.18 18.66 12.71
C LYS A 1 -0.73 17.91 11.48
N VAL A 2 -0.01 18.60 10.60
CA VAL A 2 0.63 17.89 9.48
C VAL A 2 1.81 17.17 10.12
N ASP A 3 1.64 15.91 10.44
CA ASP A 3 2.75 15.10 10.87
C ASP A 3 3.73 14.99 9.70
N LYS A 4 5.00 15.05 10.06
CA LYS A 4 6.15 14.94 9.17
C LYS A 4 5.82 13.96 8.03
N ILE A 5 5.71 14.46 6.81
CA ILE A 5 5.62 13.60 5.63
C ILE A 5 6.98 12.92 5.49
N THR A 6 7.13 11.79 6.16
CA THR A 6 8.32 10.98 6.04
C THR A 6 8.14 10.08 4.85
N SER A 7 8.90 10.41 3.76
CA SER A 7 9.27 9.50 2.67
C SER A 7 8.23 8.43 2.27
N PRO A 8 8.02 8.16 1.01
CA PRO A 8 8.88 8.34 -0.16
C PRO A 8 8.62 9.64 -0.93
N TYR A 9 7.73 10.48 -0.46
CA TYR A 9 7.30 11.71 -1.14
C TYR A 9 8.24 12.91 -0.94
N SER A 10 9.24 12.77 -0.06
CA SER A 10 10.29 13.78 0.16
C SER A 10 11.35 13.84 -0.95
N ALA A 11 11.27 12.95 -1.94
CA ALA A 11 12.28 12.89 -3.01
C ALA A 11 12.30 14.13 -3.93
N ASN A 12 11.31 14.99 -3.85
CA ASN A 12 11.18 16.19 -4.68
C ASN A 12 11.38 17.51 -3.91
N VAL A 13 11.94 17.46 -2.72
CA VAL A 13 12.34 18.68 -2.00
C VAL A 13 13.75 19.09 -2.39
N SER A 14 13.93 20.36 -2.72
CA SER A 14 15.23 20.89 -3.10
C SER A 14 16.22 20.91 -1.93
N SER A 15 17.51 20.99 -2.23
CA SER A 15 18.58 21.17 -1.23
C SER A 15 18.38 22.44 -0.42
N GLU A 16 17.85 23.49 -1.04
CA GLU A 16 17.53 24.78 -0.43
C GLU A 16 16.39 24.65 0.57
N TYR A 17 15.38 23.83 0.27
CA TYR A 17 14.32 23.53 1.23
C TYR A 17 14.86 22.80 2.47
N ASN A 18 15.74 21.83 2.28
CA ASN A 18 16.37 21.14 3.40
C ASN A 18 17.24 22.09 4.24
N SER A 19 17.93 23.03 3.61
CA SER A 19 18.70 24.06 4.33
C SER A 19 17.80 24.99 5.14
N LEU A 20 16.67 25.41 4.56
CA LEU A 20 15.66 26.19 5.26
C LEU A 20 15.05 25.43 6.44
N LEU A 21 14.72 24.16 6.25
CA LEU A 21 14.15 23.32 7.30
C LEU A 21 15.15 23.10 8.44
N ASN A 22 16.39 22.81 8.14
CA ASN A 22 17.46 22.67 9.15
C ASN A 22 17.62 23.94 9.98
N TYR A 23 17.55 25.11 9.37
CA TYR A 23 17.61 26.38 10.10
C TYR A 23 16.40 26.58 11.02
N ILE A 24 15.20 26.28 10.55
CA ILE A 24 13.95 26.37 11.34
C ILE A 24 13.99 25.39 12.53
N GLU A 25 14.60 24.22 12.36
CA GLU A 25 14.75 23.21 13.41
C GLU A 25 15.89 23.53 14.40
N GLY A 26 16.54 24.68 14.30
CA GLY A 26 17.56 25.15 15.24
C GLY A 26 18.99 25.05 14.73
N GLY A 27 19.21 24.88 13.46
CA GLY A 27 20.52 24.91 12.82
C GLY A 27 21.15 26.30 12.86
N SER A 28 22.49 26.33 12.83
CA SER A 28 23.28 27.58 13.04
C SER A 28 23.46 28.43 11.79
N PHE A 29 23.11 27.92 10.61
CA PHE A 29 23.38 28.59 9.33
C PHE A 29 22.05 28.98 8.65
N PRO A 30 21.66 30.26 8.68
CA PRO A 30 20.47 30.71 7.96
C PRO A 30 20.73 30.62 6.44
N PRO A 31 19.74 30.16 5.65
CA PRO A 31 19.80 30.28 4.20
C PRO A 31 19.77 31.75 3.79
N SER A 32 20.29 32.06 2.61
CA SER A 32 20.10 33.38 2.01
C SER A 32 18.62 33.61 1.67
N SER A 33 18.22 34.87 1.48
CA SER A 33 16.85 35.19 1.06
C SER A 33 16.48 34.51 -0.27
N GLU A 34 17.42 34.46 -1.22
CA GLU A 34 17.21 33.81 -2.53
C GLU A 34 17.01 32.30 -2.38
N GLU A 35 17.81 31.63 -1.54
CA GLU A 35 17.63 30.21 -1.25
C GLU A 35 16.29 29.92 -0.58
N ALA A 36 15.88 30.74 0.37
CA ALA A 36 14.62 30.58 1.04
C ALA A 36 13.42 30.81 0.10
N GLU A 37 13.48 31.83 -0.76
CA GLU A 37 12.45 32.10 -1.77
C GLU A 37 12.36 30.96 -2.79
N TYR A 38 13.48 30.44 -3.26
CA TYR A 38 13.54 29.32 -4.19
C TYR A 38 12.97 28.04 -3.52
N ALA A 39 13.34 27.75 -2.29
CA ALA A 39 12.81 26.64 -1.52
C ALA A 39 11.29 26.68 -1.40
N LEU A 40 10.74 27.85 -1.04
CA LEU A 40 9.29 28.04 -0.87
C LEU A 40 8.55 27.99 -2.21
N SER A 41 9.11 28.60 -3.25
CA SER A 41 8.50 28.55 -4.59
C SER A 41 8.45 27.13 -5.16
N THR A 42 9.54 26.38 -5.01
CA THR A 42 9.60 24.98 -5.43
C THR A 42 8.64 24.09 -4.64
N LEU A 43 8.55 24.30 -3.33
CA LEU A 43 7.58 23.60 -2.49
C LEU A 43 6.15 23.91 -2.95
N THR A 44 5.84 25.20 -3.18
CA THR A 44 4.52 25.62 -3.65
C THR A 44 4.16 25.00 -4.99
N GLU A 45 5.13 24.94 -5.91
CA GLU A 45 4.93 24.28 -7.21
C GLU A 45 4.68 22.78 -7.06
N ASN A 46 5.45 22.11 -6.21
CA ASN A 46 5.31 20.67 -5.98
C ASN A 46 4.00 20.29 -5.24
N LEU A 47 3.39 21.23 -4.53
CA LEU A 47 2.10 21.03 -3.87
C LEU A 47 0.88 21.27 -4.76
N LYS A 48 1.08 21.76 -5.98
CA LYS A 48 -0.02 21.87 -6.93
C LYS A 48 -0.56 20.49 -7.29
N ILE A 49 -1.86 20.37 -7.38
CA ILE A 49 -2.53 19.09 -7.61
C ILE A 49 -2.08 18.41 -8.91
N GLU A 50 -1.77 19.18 -9.94
CA GLU A 50 -1.26 18.69 -11.22
C GLU A 50 0.13 18.05 -11.11
N ASN A 51 0.90 18.40 -10.07
CA ASN A 51 2.24 17.86 -9.79
C ASN A 51 2.21 16.76 -8.72
N CYS A 52 1.03 16.47 -8.15
CA CYS A 52 0.85 15.42 -7.16
C CYS A 52 0.48 14.09 -7.83
N HIS A 53 1.01 13.00 -7.30
CA HIS A 53 0.53 11.68 -7.69
C HIS A 53 -0.86 11.46 -7.07
N MET A 54 -1.89 11.45 -7.91
CA MET A 54 -3.26 11.18 -7.49
C MET A 54 -3.45 9.68 -7.28
N ASN A 55 -3.75 9.27 -6.07
CA ASN A 55 -4.20 7.93 -5.78
C ASN A 55 -5.74 7.94 -5.70
N GLU A 56 -6.38 7.57 -6.79
CA GLU A 56 -7.84 7.59 -6.91
C GLU A 56 -8.52 6.70 -5.85
N GLY A 57 -7.91 5.59 -5.48
CA GLY A 57 -8.42 4.71 -4.43
C GLY A 57 -8.44 5.38 -3.05
N VAL A 58 -7.39 6.15 -2.72
CA VAL A 58 -7.35 6.91 -1.46
C VAL A 58 -8.39 8.02 -1.46
N ILE A 59 -8.53 8.74 -2.57
CA ILE A 59 -9.54 9.80 -2.70
C ILE A 59 -10.95 9.20 -2.57
N ALA A 60 -11.23 8.12 -3.30
CA ALA A 60 -12.52 7.44 -3.23
C ALA A 60 -12.83 6.95 -1.81
N SER A 61 -11.85 6.39 -1.10
CA SER A 61 -12.04 5.93 0.28
C SER A 61 -12.42 7.04 1.26
N ILE A 62 -12.14 8.29 0.94
CA ILE A 62 -12.46 9.47 1.77
C ILE A 62 -13.78 10.11 1.33
N THR A 63 -14.07 10.11 0.03
CA THR A 63 -15.15 10.91 -0.55
C THR A 63 -16.39 10.10 -0.96
N ASP A 64 -16.23 8.80 -1.16
CA ASP A 64 -17.32 7.90 -1.56
C ASP A 64 -17.86 7.16 -0.32
N PRO A 65 -19.09 7.42 0.13
CA PRO A 65 -19.68 6.74 1.28
C PRO A 65 -19.91 5.24 1.04
N ASP A 66 -19.97 4.83 -0.21
CA ASP A 66 -20.16 3.44 -0.59
C ASP A 66 -18.85 2.72 -0.96
N TYR A 67 -17.70 3.39 -0.71
CA TYR A 67 -16.39 2.81 -0.98
C TYR A 67 -16.20 1.47 -0.26
N GLY A 68 -15.87 0.45 -1.05
CA GLY A 68 -15.66 -0.90 -0.52
C GLY A 68 -16.93 -1.74 -0.34
N SER A 69 -18.13 -1.20 -0.61
CA SER A 69 -19.40 -1.97 -0.59
C SER A 69 -19.48 -3.02 -1.70
N GLU A 70 -18.63 -2.89 -2.72
CA GLU A 70 -18.50 -3.84 -3.82
C GLU A 70 -17.03 -4.29 -3.95
N SER A 71 -16.85 -5.55 -4.35
CA SER A 71 -15.54 -6.09 -4.68
C SER A 71 -15.04 -5.53 -6.00
N LYS A 72 -13.80 -5.04 -6.02
CA LYS A 72 -13.13 -4.50 -7.22
C LYS A 72 -11.76 -5.13 -7.38
N PRO A 73 -11.33 -5.47 -8.60
CA PRO A 73 -10.03 -6.07 -8.80
C PRO A 73 -8.90 -5.12 -8.31
N TYR A 74 -8.01 -5.63 -7.48
CA TYR A 74 -6.80 -4.89 -7.09
C TYR A 74 -5.82 -4.80 -8.26
N ARG A 75 -5.73 -5.87 -9.05
CA ARG A 75 -4.94 -5.96 -10.28
C ARG A 75 -5.68 -6.78 -11.31
N ASN A 76 -5.42 -6.48 -12.57
CA ASN A 76 -5.97 -7.27 -13.67
C ASN A 76 -5.27 -8.61 -13.74
N HIS A 77 -6.03 -9.67 -13.65
CA HIS A 77 -5.57 -11.05 -13.74
C HIS A 77 -6.28 -11.79 -14.88
N SER A 78 -5.58 -12.77 -15.44
CA SER A 78 -6.08 -13.62 -16.52
C SER A 78 -5.95 -15.10 -16.14
N ILE A 79 -6.84 -15.94 -16.65
CA ILE A 79 -6.74 -17.39 -16.57
C ILE A 79 -6.62 -17.96 -17.99
N PRO A 80 -5.57 -18.74 -18.29
CA PRO A 80 -4.49 -19.19 -17.40
C PRO A 80 -3.53 -18.06 -17.01
N GLY A 81 -2.97 -18.16 -15.84
CA GLY A 81 -2.03 -17.15 -15.31
C GLY A 81 -1.61 -17.44 -13.88
N THR A 82 -0.80 -16.55 -13.34
CA THR A 82 -0.38 -16.57 -11.94
C THR A 82 -1.01 -15.39 -11.20
N ILE A 83 -1.64 -15.67 -10.07
CA ILE A 83 -2.24 -14.67 -9.20
C ILE A 83 -1.49 -14.69 -7.87
N PRO A 84 -0.73 -13.63 -7.53
CA PRO A 84 -0.15 -13.51 -6.19
C PRO A 84 -1.25 -13.41 -5.14
N ALA A 85 -1.10 -14.15 -4.04
CA ALA A 85 -2.11 -14.17 -2.97
C ALA A 85 -2.44 -12.77 -2.41
N VAL A 86 -1.47 -11.87 -2.39
CA VAL A 86 -1.64 -10.49 -1.94
C VAL A 86 -2.41 -9.58 -2.93
N HIS A 87 -2.81 -10.10 -4.09
CA HIS A 87 -3.59 -9.37 -5.09
C HIS A 87 -5.10 -9.61 -4.97
N TYR A 88 -5.57 -10.00 -3.80
CA TYR A 88 -7.01 -10.08 -3.54
C TYR A 88 -7.70 -8.73 -3.78
N ASP A 89 -8.98 -8.78 -4.06
CA ASP A 89 -9.77 -7.63 -4.46
C ASP A 89 -9.82 -6.53 -3.39
N ILE A 90 -10.09 -5.31 -3.83
CA ILE A 90 -10.39 -4.17 -2.98
C ILE A 90 -11.86 -4.23 -2.60
N GLY A 91 -12.16 -4.05 -1.33
CA GLY A 91 -13.50 -3.99 -0.77
C GLY A 91 -13.44 -4.07 0.75
N ASN A 92 -14.59 -3.93 1.39
CA ASN A 92 -14.68 -4.03 2.84
C ASN A 92 -14.51 -5.49 3.29
N TRP A 93 -14.23 -5.65 4.57
CA TRP A 93 -14.31 -6.92 5.27
C TRP A 93 -15.70 -7.56 5.05
N GLY A 94 -15.74 -8.84 4.71
CA GLY A 94 -16.95 -9.56 4.35
C GLY A 94 -17.45 -9.33 2.91
N VAL A 95 -16.77 -8.46 2.13
CA VAL A 95 -17.11 -8.17 0.73
C VAL A 95 -16.04 -8.71 -0.23
N SER A 96 -14.78 -8.43 0.02
CA SER A 96 -13.67 -8.89 -0.80
C SER A 96 -12.74 -9.85 -0.08
N TYR A 97 -12.81 -9.90 1.23
CA TYR A 97 -12.05 -10.81 2.08
C TYR A 97 -12.71 -10.95 3.45
N THR A 98 -12.32 -11.97 4.19
CA THR A 98 -12.49 -12.04 5.64
C THR A 98 -11.16 -12.41 6.27
N ASP A 99 -10.91 -11.80 7.42
CA ASP A 99 -9.72 -12.03 8.22
C ASP A 99 -10.13 -11.94 9.69
N ASP A 100 -9.65 -12.84 10.52
CA ASP A 100 -10.13 -13.00 11.89
C ASP A 100 -9.73 -11.82 12.77
N ASN A 101 -8.53 -11.31 12.57
CA ASN A 101 -7.98 -10.16 13.28
C ASN A 101 -7.60 -9.02 12.31
N TRP A 102 -8.51 -8.71 11.43
CA TRP A 102 -8.40 -7.69 10.36
C TRP A 102 -7.97 -6.30 10.82
N TYR A 103 -7.84 -6.06 12.10
CA TYR A 103 -7.37 -4.80 12.65
C TYR A 103 -6.06 -5.01 13.43
N ASN A 104 -5.12 -4.12 13.23
CA ASN A 104 -3.91 -4.09 14.04
C ASN A 104 -4.24 -3.54 15.43
N ASN A 105 -4.32 -4.44 16.42
CA ASN A 105 -4.60 -4.09 17.80
C ASN A 105 -3.36 -3.66 18.60
N GLY A 106 -2.20 -3.55 17.95
CA GLY A 106 -0.95 -3.17 18.58
C GLY A 106 -0.21 -4.29 19.30
N ASP A 107 -0.67 -5.52 19.20
CA ASP A 107 -0.08 -6.70 19.86
C ASP A 107 1.05 -7.35 19.05
N GLY A 108 1.73 -6.59 18.20
CA GLY A 108 2.73 -7.11 17.27
C GLY A 108 2.07 -7.72 16.05
N GLY A 109 0.97 -7.11 15.68
CA GLY A 109 0.05 -7.55 14.67
C GLY A 109 0.71 -7.93 13.34
N TYR A 110 0.12 -8.83 12.76
CA TYR A 110 0.56 -9.65 11.66
C TYR A 110 0.62 -8.94 10.31
N ASN A 111 -0.03 -7.83 10.13
CA ASN A 111 0.22 -6.95 8.99
C ASN A 111 1.39 -6.02 9.31
N ASP A 112 2.56 -6.62 9.51
CA ASP A 112 3.75 -5.93 10.02
C ASP A 112 4.19 -4.84 9.07
N GLY A 113 3.89 -3.62 9.46
CA GLY A 113 4.38 -2.42 8.83
C GLY A 113 3.65 -2.06 7.55
N TRP A 114 2.48 -2.65 7.28
CA TRP A 114 1.66 -2.17 6.17
C TRP A 114 2.46 -2.21 4.86
N SER A 115 3.20 -3.31 4.74
CA SER A 115 4.31 -3.39 3.77
C SER A 115 3.84 -3.39 2.33
N TYR A 116 2.59 -3.73 2.06
CA TYR A 116 2.04 -3.85 0.72
C TYR A 116 0.61 -3.33 0.61
N ARG A 117 -0.28 -3.81 1.48
CA ARG A 117 -1.69 -3.42 1.57
C ARG A 117 -2.01 -3.05 3.01
N ASN A 118 -3.03 -2.23 3.17
CA ASN A 118 -3.37 -1.61 4.43
C ASN A 118 -4.86 -1.78 4.75
N ASP A 119 -5.33 -2.98 4.62
CA ASP A 119 -6.74 -3.33 4.75
C ASP A 119 -7.01 -4.45 5.77
N GLY A 120 -6.01 -4.79 6.57
CA GLY A 120 -6.15 -5.67 7.72
C GLY A 120 -5.79 -7.14 7.46
N VAL A 121 -5.67 -7.59 6.23
CA VAL A 121 -5.20 -8.94 5.93
C VAL A 121 -3.70 -9.06 6.25
N ASP A 122 -3.32 -10.17 6.84
CA ASP A 122 -1.95 -10.44 7.25
C ASP A 122 -1.01 -10.63 6.06
N VAL A 123 -0.25 -9.60 5.76
CA VAL A 123 0.70 -9.57 4.65
C VAL A 123 2.12 -9.33 5.16
N GLU A 124 3.03 -10.19 4.80
CA GLU A 124 4.45 -10.06 5.12
C GLU A 124 5.34 -10.07 3.87
N LYS A 125 6.59 -9.61 4.05
CA LYS A 125 7.61 -9.77 3.02
C LYS A 125 8.02 -11.22 2.91
N ASN A 126 7.94 -11.76 1.69
CA ASN A 126 8.45 -13.07 1.40
C ASN A 126 9.99 -13.04 1.38
N THR A 127 10.62 -13.85 2.21
CA THR A 127 12.07 -14.02 2.26
C THR A 127 12.58 -15.05 1.25
N ASN A 128 11.67 -15.79 0.61
CA ASN A 128 12.04 -16.77 -0.42
C ASN A 128 12.25 -16.08 -1.77
N SER A 129 13.45 -16.16 -2.30
CA SER A 129 13.85 -15.51 -3.56
C SER A 129 13.09 -15.98 -4.80
N ASN A 130 12.40 -17.11 -4.75
CA ASN A 130 11.71 -17.72 -5.89
C ASN A 130 10.20 -17.40 -5.92
N GLY A 131 9.70 -16.65 -4.96
CA GLY A 131 8.29 -16.30 -4.86
C GLY A 131 7.99 -14.84 -5.21
N TYR A 132 6.70 -14.49 -5.14
CA TYR A 132 6.30 -13.10 -5.15
C TYR A 132 6.89 -12.38 -3.91
N PRO A 133 7.23 -11.09 -3.98
CA PRO A 133 7.90 -10.38 -2.87
C PRO A 133 7.11 -10.32 -1.57
N TYR A 134 5.84 -10.62 -1.61
CA TYR A 134 4.94 -10.64 -0.45
C TYR A 134 4.08 -11.91 -0.46
N ASN A 135 3.69 -12.35 0.71
CA ASN A 135 2.75 -13.46 0.92
C ASN A 135 1.68 -13.07 1.95
N VAL A 136 0.55 -13.75 1.87
CA VAL A 136 -0.45 -13.76 2.95
C VAL A 136 -0.02 -14.82 3.95
N GLY A 137 -0.06 -14.50 5.23
CA GLY A 137 0.35 -15.38 6.32
C GLY A 137 -0.75 -15.54 7.36
N TRP A 138 -0.46 -16.26 8.42
CA TRP A 138 -1.28 -16.47 9.63
C TRP A 138 -2.76 -16.77 9.36
N THR A 139 -3.04 -17.44 8.28
CA THR A 139 -4.41 -17.74 7.84
C THR A 139 -5.10 -18.71 8.80
N GLU A 140 -6.33 -18.41 9.18
CA GLU A 140 -7.14 -19.18 10.06
C GLU A 140 -8.40 -19.78 9.41
N THR A 141 -9.07 -20.66 10.12
CA THR A 141 -10.27 -21.34 9.60
C THR A 141 -11.43 -20.34 9.43
N GLY A 142 -11.95 -20.23 8.23
CA GLY A 142 -13.07 -19.36 7.91
C GLY A 142 -12.66 -18.08 7.17
N GLU A 143 -11.37 -17.80 7.07
CA GLU A 143 -10.86 -16.70 6.27
C GLU A 143 -10.94 -17.03 4.78
N TRP A 144 -11.12 -16.00 4.00
CA TRP A 144 -11.13 -16.11 2.54
C TRP A 144 -10.70 -14.80 1.88
N LEU A 145 -10.17 -14.92 0.67
CA LEU A 145 -9.76 -13.82 -0.19
C LEU A 145 -10.45 -13.96 -1.55
N GLY A 146 -11.09 -12.89 -2.00
CA GLY A 146 -11.73 -12.82 -3.31
C GLY A 146 -10.76 -12.33 -4.39
N TYR A 147 -10.88 -12.86 -5.60
CA TYR A 147 -10.08 -12.43 -6.75
C TYR A 147 -10.97 -12.30 -7.97
N THR A 148 -11.04 -11.11 -8.54
CA THR A 148 -11.68 -10.88 -9.83
C THR A 148 -10.68 -11.11 -10.95
N VAL A 149 -11.09 -11.90 -11.94
CA VAL A 149 -10.29 -12.16 -13.15
C VAL A 149 -11.06 -11.65 -14.37
N GLU A 150 -10.38 -10.88 -15.22
CA GLU A 150 -11.03 -10.21 -16.35
C GLU A 150 -10.96 -11.02 -17.64
N ASN A 151 -9.87 -11.75 -17.84
CA ASN A 151 -9.63 -12.50 -19.06
C ASN A 151 -9.52 -13.99 -18.75
N VAL A 152 -10.57 -14.73 -19.06
CA VAL A 152 -10.64 -16.18 -18.87
C VAL A 152 -10.74 -16.88 -20.22
N THR A 153 -9.73 -17.66 -20.56
CA THR A 153 -9.85 -18.57 -21.71
C THR A 153 -10.65 -19.80 -21.28
N PRO A 154 -11.78 -20.13 -21.93
CA PRO A 154 -12.54 -21.31 -21.54
C PRO A 154 -11.72 -22.60 -21.62
N GLY A 155 -11.80 -23.44 -20.58
CA GLY A 155 -11.04 -24.68 -20.52
C GLY A 155 -11.07 -25.33 -19.15
N THR A 156 -10.34 -26.44 -19.04
CA THR A 156 -10.06 -27.10 -17.75
C THR A 156 -8.63 -26.77 -17.31
N TYR A 157 -8.47 -26.38 -16.06
CA TYR A 157 -7.22 -25.93 -15.51
C TYR A 157 -6.79 -26.77 -14.29
N ASN A 158 -5.50 -26.95 -14.13
CA ASN A 158 -4.92 -27.40 -12.89
C ASN A 158 -4.57 -26.17 -12.06
N ILE A 159 -4.95 -26.16 -10.79
CA ILE A 159 -4.59 -25.10 -9.84
C ILE A 159 -3.42 -25.59 -9.00
N ASN A 160 -2.33 -24.85 -9.02
CA ASN A 160 -1.17 -25.08 -8.17
C ASN A 160 -1.10 -23.94 -7.15
N VAL A 161 -1.13 -24.27 -5.86
CA VAL A 161 -1.05 -23.31 -4.77
C VAL A 161 0.26 -23.50 -4.04
N SER A 162 1.04 -22.43 -3.89
CA SER A 162 2.22 -22.41 -3.05
C SER A 162 1.83 -22.08 -1.63
N ILE A 163 2.07 -23.00 -0.70
CA ILE A 163 1.72 -22.85 0.72
C ILE A 163 2.99 -23.06 1.55
N ALA A 164 3.21 -22.19 2.54
CA ALA A 164 4.19 -22.40 3.59
C ALA A 164 3.46 -22.88 4.85
N SER A 165 3.99 -23.89 5.50
CA SER A 165 3.45 -24.43 6.74
C SER A 165 4.59 -24.83 7.68
N ASN A 166 4.45 -24.56 8.96
CA ASN A 166 5.35 -25.04 10.01
C ASN A 166 5.05 -26.49 10.45
N GLY A 167 4.02 -27.10 9.89
CA GLY A 167 3.61 -28.46 10.19
C GLY A 167 4.04 -29.45 9.12
N THR A 168 4.18 -30.70 9.49
CA THR A 168 4.21 -31.82 8.53
C THR A 168 2.82 -31.95 7.92
N ALA A 169 2.74 -31.81 6.60
CA ALA A 169 1.54 -32.09 5.84
C ALA A 169 1.18 -33.59 5.93
#